data_8325cdd8d224950dc070357f235976c1
#
_entry.id   8325cdd8d224950dc070357f235976c1
#
_cell.length_a   1.000
_cell.length_b   1.000
_cell.length_c   1.000
_cell.angle_alpha   90.00
_cell.angle_beta   90.00
_cell.angle_gamma   90.00
#
_symmetry.space_group_name_H-M   'P 1'
#
loop_
_entity.id
_entity.type
_entity.pdbx_description
1 polymer ?
#
loop_
_entity_poly.entity_id
_entity_poly.type
_entity_poly.pdbx_seq_one_letter_code
_entity_poly.pdbx_strand_id
1 'polypeptide(L)'
;MKRFIIVALLMLMAVPMAEAKRRETPEEIERKTRHYSGWEWGAAGRVSLVFYEEAHMRILGQPAVRAYKSQAKMGGNIMLNGGYFLSNHWKLGLELGAQIQYNYTVVPIYVTAHYFYGKRKNCLFNFVNAGTNILFDKGLRFGTTAAGGVGFRFQSPDNNHKIDLMLGYQALMLSPRPVIKQPFGYEPKDVKRIAFNQSVFLGIGISF
;
A
#
# COMPACT_ATOMS: atom_id res chain seq x y z
N MET A 1 -22.78 -2.73 13.08
CA MET A 1 -21.87 -2.49 11.93
C MET A 1 -20.58 -3.34 11.96
N LYS A 2 -19.85 -3.48 13.07
CA LYS A 2 -18.59 -4.27 13.11
C LYS A 2 -18.76 -5.74 12.74
N ARG A 3 -19.87 -6.39 13.07
CA ARG A 3 -20.15 -7.81 12.76
C ARG A 3 -20.43 -8.07 11.28
N PHE A 4 -20.99 -7.10 10.54
CA PHE A 4 -21.26 -7.24 9.11
C PHE A 4 -19.99 -7.22 8.26
N ILE A 5 -18.99 -6.44 8.65
CA ILE A 5 -17.70 -6.36 7.92
C ILE A 5 -16.94 -7.67 8.03
N ILE A 6 -16.95 -8.31 9.19
CA ILE A 6 -16.28 -9.61 9.42
C ILE A 6 -16.97 -10.72 8.61
N VAL A 7 -18.30 -10.73 8.56
CA VAL A 7 -19.06 -11.72 7.77
C VAL A 7 -18.83 -11.51 6.27
N ALA A 8 -18.78 -10.26 5.79
CA ALA A 8 -18.48 -9.97 4.38
C ALA A 8 -17.04 -10.38 4.01
N LEU A 9 -16.05 -10.16 4.91
CA LEU A 9 -14.68 -10.63 4.70
C LEU A 9 -14.58 -12.17 4.69
N LEU A 10 -15.31 -12.85 5.58
CA LEU A 10 -15.37 -14.31 5.63
C LEU A 10 -16.06 -14.90 4.40
N MET A 11 -17.11 -14.26 3.88
CA MET A 11 -17.76 -14.69 2.63
C MET A 11 -16.86 -14.47 1.41
N LEU A 12 -16.09 -13.37 1.35
CA LEU A 12 -15.10 -13.16 0.27
C LEU A 12 -13.97 -14.19 0.30
N MET A 13 -13.62 -14.70 1.48
CA MET A 13 -12.62 -15.77 1.62
C MET A 13 -13.20 -17.18 1.34
N ALA A 14 -14.50 -17.36 1.46
CA ALA A 14 -15.16 -18.66 1.25
C ALA A 14 -15.43 -18.98 -0.24
N VAL A 15 -15.52 -17.96 -1.09
CA VAL A 15 -15.82 -18.14 -2.52
C VAL A 15 -14.82 -19.05 -3.26
N PRO A 16 -13.48 -18.99 -3.00
CA PRO A 16 -12.55 -19.90 -3.68
C PRO A 16 -12.57 -21.35 -3.14
N MET A 17 -13.23 -21.61 -2.02
CA MET A 17 -13.28 -22.97 -1.44
C MET A 17 -14.41 -23.84 -1.97
N ALA A 18 -15.41 -23.25 -2.63
CA ALA A 18 -16.59 -23.98 -3.12
C ALA A 18 -16.42 -24.69 -4.48
N GLU A 19 -15.33 -24.40 -5.20
CA GLU A 19 -15.00 -25.09 -6.48
C GLU A 19 -14.30 -26.45 -6.29
N ALA A 20 -14.47 -27.09 -5.15
CA ALA A 20 -13.82 -28.36 -4.86
C ALA A 20 -14.57 -29.54 -5.49
N LYS A 21 -13.86 -30.29 -6.37
CA LYS A 21 -14.05 -31.71 -6.74
C LYS A 21 -14.48 -32.06 -8.17
N ARG A 22 -14.29 -31.21 -9.16
CA ARG A 22 -14.14 -31.76 -10.51
C ARG A 22 -12.68 -32.23 -10.69
N ARG A 23 -12.45 -33.50 -11.08
CA ARG A 23 -11.10 -33.95 -11.46
C ARG A 23 -10.69 -33.18 -12.70
N GLU A 24 -9.75 -32.25 -12.55
CA GLU A 24 -9.20 -31.46 -13.67
C GLU A 24 -8.38 -32.40 -14.55
N THR A 25 -8.49 -32.23 -15.86
CA THR A 25 -7.64 -32.97 -16.82
C THR A 25 -6.20 -32.44 -16.73
N PRO A 26 -5.19 -33.23 -17.13
CA PRO A 26 -3.80 -32.77 -17.14
C PRO A 26 -3.60 -31.46 -17.92
N GLU A 27 -4.30 -31.29 -19.05
CA GLU A 27 -4.27 -30.09 -19.88
C GLU A 27 -4.89 -28.87 -19.15
N GLU A 28 -5.99 -29.06 -18.40
CA GLU A 28 -6.59 -28.01 -17.59
C GLU A 28 -5.67 -27.59 -16.44
N ILE A 29 -4.95 -28.55 -15.83
CA ILE A 29 -3.98 -28.28 -14.78
C ILE A 29 -2.82 -27.45 -15.34
N GLU A 30 -2.26 -27.84 -16.46
CA GLU A 30 -1.14 -27.13 -17.12
C GLU A 30 -1.56 -25.70 -17.50
N ARG A 31 -2.74 -25.54 -18.12
CA ARG A 31 -3.31 -24.23 -18.50
C ARG A 31 -3.52 -23.29 -17.31
N LYS A 32 -3.86 -23.84 -16.13
CA LYS A 32 -4.07 -23.09 -14.89
C LYS A 32 -2.77 -22.93 -14.07
N THR A 33 -1.71 -23.62 -14.45
CA THR A 33 -0.41 -23.53 -13.77
C THR A 33 0.29 -22.22 -14.13
N ARG A 34 0.87 -21.62 -13.12
CA ARG A 34 1.59 -20.35 -13.23
C ARG A 34 3.05 -20.61 -13.62
N HIS A 35 3.49 -19.89 -14.66
CA HIS A 35 4.88 -19.82 -15.09
C HIS A 35 5.29 -18.35 -15.15
N TYR A 36 5.58 -17.75 -13.99
CA TYR A 36 5.99 -16.35 -13.93
C TYR A 36 7.50 -16.24 -14.09
N SER A 37 7.90 -15.48 -15.09
CA SER A 37 9.30 -15.14 -15.34
C SER A 37 9.38 -13.78 -16.03
N GLY A 38 10.49 -13.07 -15.79
CA GLY A 38 10.75 -11.82 -16.47
C GLY A 38 10.06 -10.61 -15.84
N TRP A 39 9.90 -9.58 -16.65
CA TRP A 39 9.36 -8.30 -16.25
C TRP A 39 7.83 -8.27 -16.29
N GLU A 40 7.24 -7.60 -15.33
CA GLU A 40 5.81 -7.31 -15.24
C GLU A 40 5.63 -5.83 -14.92
N TRP A 41 4.78 -5.16 -15.68
CA TRP A 41 4.42 -3.76 -15.50
C TRP A 41 2.94 -3.63 -15.18
N GLY A 42 2.58 -2.58 -14.48
CA GLY A 42 1.19 -2.39 -14.13
C GLY A 42 0.90 -1.04 -13.48
N ALA A 43 -0.36 -0.89 -13.12
CA ALA A 43 -0.84 0.24 -12.34
C ALA A 43 -1.76 -0.25 -11.22
N ALA A 44 -1.81 0.48 -10.12
CA ALA A 44 -2.68 0.17 -9.00
C ALA A 44 -3.31 1.44 -8.43
N GLY A 45 -4.58 1.35 -8.04
CA GLY A 45 -5.28 2.34 -7.25
C GLY A 45 -5.57 1.80 -5.86
N ARG A 46 -5.39 2.60 -4.82
CA ARG A 46 -5.66 2.23 -3.43
C ARG A 46 -6.46 3.32 -2.75
N VAL A 47 -7.46 2.93 -1.98
CA VAL A 47 -8.22 3.81 -1.08
C VAL A 47 -7.83 3.45 0.34
N SER A 48 -7.46 4.44 1.13
CA SER A 48 -6.97 4.26 2.49
C SER A 48 -7.86 4.96 3.51
N LEU A 49 -7.97 4.36 4.68
CA LEU A 49 -8.58 4.93 5.86
C LEU A 49 -7.48 5.17 6.90
N VAL A 50 -7.15 6.44 7.10
CA VAL A 50 -6.22 6.87 8.17
C VAL A 50 -6.98 6.86 9.47
N PHE A 51 -6.58 6.03 10.40
CA PHE A 51 -7.25 5.91 11.71
C PHE A 51 -6.43 6.49 12.86
N TYR A 52 -5.14 6.74 12.64
CA TYR A 52 -4.24 7.27 13.63
C TYR A 52 -3.27 8.28 13.02
N GLU A 53 -3.16 9.43 13.64
CA GLU A 53 -2.17 10.47 13.33
C GLU A 53 -1.49 10.91 14.62
N GLU A 54 -0.17 10.86 14.64
CA GLU A 54 0.65 11.39 15.72
C GLU A 54 1.56 12.50 15.16
N ALA A 55 1.50 13.67 15.77
CA ALA A 55 2.36 14.78 15.42
C ALA A 55 3.32 15.07 16.57
N HIS A 56 4.61 14.98 16.29
CA HIS A 56 5.68 15.41 17.18
C HIS A 56 6.15 16.80 16.76
N MET A 57 6.11 17.74 17.68
CA MET A 57 6.63 19.08 17.47
C MET A 57 7.73 19.36 18.50
N ARG A 58 8.90 19.71 18.03
CA ARG A 58 10.04 20.10 18.86
C ARG A 58 10.43 21.53 18.52
N ILE A 59 10.40 22.40 19.50
CA ILE A 59 10.87 23.79 19.41
C ILE A 59 12.26 23.83 20.04
N LEU A 60 13.19 24.56 19.46
CA LEU A 60 14.55 24.69 19.97
C LEU A 60 14.53 25.19 21.44
N GLY A 61 15.18 24.45 22.34
CA GLY A 61 15.23 24.78 23.75
C GLY A 61 14.00 24.42 24.59
N GLN A 62 12.96 23.78 23.98
CA GLN A 62 11.75 23.36 24.70
C GLN A 62 11.52 21.83 24.63
N PRO A 63 10.83 21.25 25.64
CA PRO A 63 10.45 19.83 25.56
C PRO A 63 9.56 19.55 24.35
N ALA A 64 9.70 18.36 23.77
CA ALA A 64 8.89 17.94 22.62
C ALA A 64 7.43 17.81 23.02
N VAL A 65 6.54 18.44 22.25
CA VAL A 65 5.08 18.29 22.39
C VAL A 65 4.60 17.19 21.45
N ARG A 66 3.80 16.27 21.98
CA ARG A 66 3.15 15.20 21.22
C ARG A 66 1.66 15.46 21.15
N ALA A 67 1.11 15.46 19.97
CA ALA A 67 -0.33 15.54 19.76
C ALA A 67 -0.80 14.26 19.04
N TYR A 68 -1.84 13.65 19.59
CA TYR A 68 -2.47 12.47 19.02
C TYR A 68 -3.83 12.85 18.46
N LYS A 69 -4.14 12.34 17.30
CA LYS A 69 -5.45 12.51 16.70
C LYS A 69 -5.94 11.17 16.14
N SER A 70 -6.99 10.65 16.75
CA SER A 70 -7.70 9.49 16.23
C SER A 70 -8.93 10.00 15.48
N GLN A 71 -8.80 10.13 14.16
CA GLN A 71 -9.91 10.50 13.28
C GLN A 71 -9.85 9.65 12.03
N ALA A 72 -10.97 9.01 11.71
CA ALA A 72 -11.10 8.28 10.45
C ALA A 72 -11.14 9.28 9.29
N LYS A 73 -10.10 9.31 8.47
CA LYS A 73 -9.97 10.18 7.30
C LYS A 73 -9.59 9.36 6.08
N MET A 74 -10.22 9.68 4.97
CA MET A 74 -9.94 8.99 3.72
C MET A 74 -8.70 9.56 3.04
N GLY A 75 -7.97 8.67 2.40
CA GLY A 75 -6.87 8.96 1.51
C GLY A 75 -6.90 8.00 0.33
N GLY A 76 -5.97 8.17 -0.59
CA GLY A 76 -5.83 7.27 -1.71
C GLY A 76 -4.55 7.50 -2.46
N ASN A 77 -4.20 6.54 -3.31
CA ASN A 77 -3.07 6.67 -4.21
C ASN A 77 -3.32 6.00 -5.55
N ILE A 78 -2.58 6.48 -6.54
CA ILE A 78 -2.45 5.85 -7.85
C ILE A 78 -0.96 5.59 -8.04
N MET A 79 -0.61 4.34 -8.34
CA MET A 79 0.76 3.86 -8.45
C MET A 79 0.99 3.20 -9.80
N LEU A 80 2.11 3.50 -10.42
CA LEU A 80 2.68 2.70 -11.49
C LEU A 80 3.67 1.72 -10.86
N ASN A 81 3.65 0.49 -11.28
CA ASN A 81 4.54 -0.53 -10.75
C ASN A 81 5.28 -1.26 -11.88
N GLY A 82 6.51 -1.64 -11.60
CA GLY A 82 7.30 -2.49 -12.45
C GLY A 82 8.09 -3.46 -11.58
N GLY A 83 8.16 -4.72 -11.96
CA GLY A 83 8.86 -5.71 -11.18
C GLY A 83 9.37 -6.89 -12.00
N TYR A 84 10.32 -7.59 -11.43
CA TYR A 84 10.94 -8.76 -12.03
C TYR A 84 10.66 -10.00 -11.17
N PHE A 85 10.21 -11.07 -11.80
CA PHE A 85 10.01 -12.36 -11.15
C PHE A 85 11.34 -13.09 -11.02
N LEU A 86 11.82 -13.21 -9.78
CA LEU A 86 13.00 -14.02 -9.45
C LEU A 86 12.69 -15.51 -9.51
N SER A 87 11.43 -15.87 -9.27
CA SER A 87 10.90 -17.22 -9.34
C SER A 87 9.39 -17.18 -9.50
N ASN A 88 8.74 -18.34 -9.64
CA ASN A 88 7.28 -18.45 -9.64
C ASN A 88 6.61 -17.91 -8.36
N HIS A 89 7.34 -17.72 -7.28
CA HIS A 89 6.82 -17.28 -5.99
C HIS A 89 7.23 -15.87 -5.60
N TRP A 90 8.39 -15.39 -6.07
CA TRP A 90 8.95 -14.11 -5.65
C TRP A 90 9.02 -13.11 -6.80
N LYS A 91 8.46 -11.93 -6.56
CA LYS A 91 8.62 -10.75 -7.42
C LYS A 91 9.21 -9.61 -6.61
N LEU A 92 10.25 -8.97 -7.12
CA LEU A 92 10.78 -7.72 -6.62
C LEU A 92 10.49 -6.61 -7.62
N GLY A 93 10.20 -5.41 -7.14
CA GLY A 93 9.84 -4.31 -8.03
C GLY A 93 9.97 -2.94 -7.40
N LEU A 94 9.54 -1.96 -8.18
CA LEU A 94 9.44 -0.56 -7.81
C LEU A 94 8.02 -0.08 -8.04
N GLU A 95 7.53 0.78 -7.16
CA GLU A 95 6.29 1.52 -7.34
C GLU A 95 6.58 3.02 -7.25
N LEU A 96 5.97 3.78 -8.16
CA LEU A 96 6.02 5.23 -8.21
C LEU A 96 4.63 5.77 -8.47
N GLY A 97 4.22 6.86 -7.81
CA GLY A 97 2.88 7.39 -8.04
C GLY A 97 2.58 8.70 -7.36
N ALA A 98 1.30 8.95 -7.16
CA ALA A 98 0.79 10.09 -6.42
C ALA A 98 -0.11 9.57 -5.28
N GLN A 99 0.05 10.12 -4.10
CA GLN A 99 -0.72 9.77 -2.92
C GLN A 99 -1.27 11.02 -2.24
N ILE A 100 -2.55 11.00 -1.97
CA ILE A 100 -3.23 11.99 -1.11
C ILE A 100 -3.58 11.29 0.18
N GLN A 101 -3.05 11.79 1.29
CA GLN A 101 -3.35 11.25 2.61
C GLN A 101 -3.63 12.38 3.57
N TYR A 102 -4.91 12.51 3.90
CA TYR A 102 -5.40 13.58 4.74
C TYR A 102 -5.09 14.99 4.18
N ASN A 103 -4.13 15.69 4.77
CA ASN A 103 -3.72 17.05 4.36
C ASN A 103 -2.42 17.06 3.54
N TYR A 104 -1.91 15.89 3.15
CA TYR A 104 -0.62 15.77 2.49
C TYR A 104 -0.79 15.16 1.12
N THR A 105 -0.19 15.80 0.12
CA THR A 105 0.02 15.23 -1.21
C THR A 105 1.49 14.88 -1.32
N VAL A 106 1.78 13.64 -1.62
CA VAL A 106 3.15 13.12 -1.71
C VAL A 106 3.34 12.32 -2.99
N VAL A 107 4.56 12.26 -3.46
CA VAL A 107 5.00 11.35 -4.52
C VAL A 107 5.77 10.21 -3.85
N PRO A 108 5.15 9.02 -3.72
CA PRO A 108 5.80 7.84 -3.17
C PRO A 108 6.73 7.19 -4.18
N ILE A 109 7.87 6.69 -3.69
CA ILE A 109 8.80 5.83 -4.41
C ILE A 109 9.10 4.64 -3.50
N TYR A 110 8.63 3.45 -3.88
CA TYR A 110 8.74 2.24 -3.06
C TYR A 110 9.50 1.13 -3.76
N VAL A 111 10.29 0.41 -3.00
CA VAL A 111 10.72 -0.95 -3.33
C VAL A 111 9.63 -1.90 -2.85
N THR A 112 9.26 -2.87 -3.67
CA THR A 112 8.20 -3.83 -3.37
C THR A 112 8.72 -5.25 -3.46
N ALA A 113 8.24 -6.11 -2.56
CA ALA A 113 8.46 -7.53 -2.61
C ALA A 113 7.12 -8.25 -2.49
N HIS A 114 6.84 -9.18 -3.41
CA HIS A 114 5.63 -9.99 -3.41
C HIS A 114 5.99 -11.46 -3.30
N TYR A 115 5.24 -12.17 -2.48
CA TYR A 115 5.31 -13.63 -2.37
C TYR A 115 3.98 -14.27 -2.73
N PHE A 116 3.96 -15.05 -3.80
CA PHE A 116 2.77 -15.70 -4.36
C PHE A 116 2.66 -17.14 -3.90
N TYR A 117 1.52 -17.50 -3.32
CA TYR A 117 1.27 -18.84 -2.81
C TYR A 117 0.82 -19.82 -3.91
N GLY A 118 1.20 -21.08 -3.76
CA GLY A 118 0.78 -22.16 -4.66
C GLY A 118 1.36 -22.06 -6.07
N LYS A 119 0.81 -22.83 -6.99
CA LYS A 119 1.26 -22.93 -8.39
C LYS A 119 0.19 -22.47 -9.40
N ARG A 120 -1.01 -22.12 -8.95
CA ARG A 120 -2.11 -21.68 -9.83
C ARG A 120 -1.95 -20.23 -10.25
N LYS A 121 -2.50 -19.87 -11.43
CA LYS A 121 -2.55 -18.50 -11.93
C LYS A 121 -3.37 -17.60 -10.98
N ASN A 122 -4.52 -18.10 -10.51
CA ASN A 122 -5.30 -17.44 -9.46
C ASN A 122 -4.73 -17.84 -8.10
N CYS A 123 -4.19 -16.90 -7.38
CA CYS A 123 -3.47 -17.20 -6.14
C CYS A 123 -3.49 -16.04 -5.14
N LEU A 124 -3.38 -16.41 -3.88
CA LEU A 124 -3.06 -15.47 -2.80
C LEU A 124 -1.61 -15.01 -2.93
N PHE A 125 -1.36 -13.81 -2.49
CA PHE A 125 -0.01 -13.29 -2.31
C PHE A 125 0.09 -12.39 -1.09
N ASN A 126 1.28 -12.31 -0.51
CA ASN A 126 1.66 -11.26 0.44
C ASN A 126 2.52 -10.23 -0.29
N PHE A 127 2.47 -8.99 0.21
CA PHE A 127 3.35 -7.95 -0.29
C PHE A 127 3.90 -7.12 0.87
N VAL A 128 5.09 -6.58 0.66
CA VAL A 128 5.74 -5.60 1.52
C VAL A 128 6.30 -4.50 0.64
N ASN A 129 6.02 -3.26 1.01
CA ASN A 129 6.51 -2.06 0.33
C ASN A 129 7.26 -1.21 1.35
N ALA A 130 8.41 -0.71 0.98
CA ALA A 130 9.17 0.24 1.79
C ALA A 130 9.81 1.30 0.89
N GLY A 131 9.90 2.53 1.38
CA GLY A 131 10.52 3.56 0.57
C GLY A 131 10.36 4.97 1.11
N THR A 132 10.52 5.92 0.20
CA THR A 132 10.48 7.34 0.49
C THR A 132 9.25 8.00 -0.12
N ASN A 133 8.81 9.08 0.51
CA ASN A 133 7.79 9.98 -0.02
C ASN A 133 8.40 11.36 -0.20
N ILE A 134 8.17 11.95 -1.34
CA ILE A 134 8.55 13.30 -1.64
C ILE A 134 7.34 14.19 -1.41
N LEU A 135 7.47 15.12 -0.47
CA LEU A 135 6.44 16.10 -0.12
C LEU A 135 6.81 17.45 -0.74
N PHE A 136 5.90 18.02 -1.53
CA PHE A 136 6.03 19.35 -2.11
C PHE A 136 5.30 20.39 -1.24
N ASP A 137 5.95 20.82 -0.16
CA ASP A 137 5.42 21.83 0.76
C ASP A 137 6.41 22.99 0.90
N LYS A 138 6.26 24.02 0.04
CA LYS A 138 7.17 25.18 -0.01
C LYS A 138 8.66 24.77 0.01
N GLY A 139 9.00 23.74 -0.74
CA GLY A 139 10.32 23.12 -0.83
C GLY A 139 10.22 21.59 -0.83
N LEU A 140 11.29 20.95 -1.25
CA LEU A 140 11.38 19.49 -1.31
C LEU A 140 11.61 18.93 0.08
N ARG A 141 10.74 18.02 0.53
CA ARG A 141 10.88 17.32 1.81
C ARG A 141 10.68 15.83 1.61
N PHE A 142 11.32 15.06 2.46
CA PHE A 142 11.28 13.61 2.39
C PHE A 142 10.56 13.03 3.61
N GLY A 143 9.88 11.93 3.38
CA GLY A 143 9.31 11.08 4.40
C GLY A 143 9.64 9.63 4.12
N THR A 144 9.28 8.74 5.03
CA THR A 144 9.45 7.30 4.87
C THR A 144 8.11 6.59 4.97
N THR A 145 7.97 5.49 4.27
CA THR A 145 6.78 4.63 4.34
C THR A 145 7.18 3.18 4.41
N ALA A 146 6.44 2.44 5.22
CA ALA A 146 6.39 1.00 5.16
C ALA A 146 4.93 0.56 5.05
N ALA A 147 4.67 -0.39 4.18
CA ALA A 147 3.34 -0.98 4.01
C ALA A 147 3.47 -2.48 3.80
N GLY A 148 2.44 -3.22 4.16
CA GLY A 148 2.39 -4.65 3.92
C GLY A 148 0.97 -5.16 4.01
N GLY A 149 0.72 -6.30 3.41
CA GLY A 149 -0.60 -6.87 3.38
C GLY A 149 -0.71 -8.16 2.60
N VAL A 150 -1.94 -8.49 2.30
CA VAL A 150 -2.32 -9.67 1.53
C VAL A 150 -3.10 -9.25 0.30
N GLY A 151 -3.02 -10.06 -0.74
CA GLY A 151 -3.80 -9.84 -1.94
C GLY A 151 -4.21 -11.14 -2.59
N PHE A 152 -5.10 -11.02 -3.55
CA PHE A 152 -5.51 -12.12 -4.40
C PHE A 152 -5.35 -11.69 -5.86
N ARG A 153 -4.64 -12.50 -6.63
CA ARG A 153 -4.41 -12.31 -8.06
C ARG A 153 -5.40 -13.15 -8.85
N PHE A 154 -6.07 -12.48 -9.78
CA PHE A 154 -6.88 -13.10 -10.82
C PHE A 154 -6.15 -12.99 -12.15
N GLN A 155 -6.01 -14.10 -12.84
CA GLN A 155 -5.47 -14.14 -14.19
C GLN A 155 -6.33 -15.05 -15.05
N SER A 156 -6.86 -14.50 -16.15
CA SER A 156 -7.55 -15.33 -17.13
C SER A 156 -6.58 -16.33 -17.78
N PRO A 157 -6.99 -17.58 -18.00
CA PRO A 157 -6.16 -18.56 -18.70
C PRO A 157 -5.71 -18.10 -20.09
N ASP A 158 -6.56 -17.33 -20.76
CA ASP A 158 -6.42 -16.94 -22.17
C ASP A 158 -5.83 -15.53 -22.36
N ASN A 159 -5.58 -14.81 -21.25
CA ASN A 159 -5.09 -13.43 -21.29
C ASN A 159 -3.91 -13.22 -20.34
N ASN A 160 -2.95 -12.41 -20.77
CA ASN A 160 -1.81 -12.03 -19.95
C ASN A 160 -2.13 -10.98 -18.88
N HIS A 161 -3.33 -10.37 -18.94
CA HIS A 161 -3.76 -9.40 -17.96
C HIS A 161 -4.04 -10.05 -16.61
N LYS A 162 -3.55 -9.44 -15.57
CA LYS A 162 -3.69 -9.87 -14.19
C LYS A 162 -4.35 -8.76 -13.40
N ILE A 163 -5.31 -9.12 -12.56
CA ILE A 163 -6.00 -8.20 -11.66
C ILE A 163 -5.64 -8.62 -10.25
N ASP A 164 -5.11 -7.70 -9.48
CA ASP A 164 -4.71 -7.88 -8.09
C ASP A 164 -5.68 -7.12 -7.18
N LEU A 165 -6.34 -7.82 -6.27
CA LEU A 165 -7.05 -7.20 -5.15
C LEU A 165 -6.15 -7.22 -3.93
N MET A 166 -6.05 -6.10 -3.23
CA MET A 166 -5.10 -5.91 -2.12
C MET A 166 -5.80 -5.37 -0.88
N LEU A 167 -5.45 -5.90 0.27
CA LEU A 167 -5.79 -5.37 1.59
C LEU A 167 -4.49 -5.20 2.36
N GLY A 168 -4.24 -4.03 2.91
CA GLY A 168 -2.98 -3.78 3.59
C GLY A 168 -3.05 -2.70 4.66
N TYR A 169 -1.95 -2.61 5.37
CA TYR A 169 -1.64 -1.60 6.37
C TYR A 169 -0.46 -0.77 5.89
N GLN A 170 -0.51 0.53 6.16
CA GLN A 170 0.56 1.47 5.81
C GLN A 170 0.88 2.36 7.01
N ALA A 171 2.16 2.48 7.30
CA ALA A 171 2.74 3.45 8.22
C ALA A 171 3.51 4.48 7.40
N LEU A 172 3.16 5.75 7.55
CA LEU A 172 3.73 6.88 6.82
C LEU A 172 4.31 7.89 7.81
N MET A 173 5.58 8.18 7.70
CA MET A 173 6.26 9.21 8.48
C MET A 173 6.66 10.36 7.55
N LEU A 174 6.17 11.55 7.84
CA LEU A 174 6.44 12.77 7.08
C LEU A 174 7.07 13.83 7.98
N SER A 175 7.85 14.72 7.38
CA SER A 175 8.39 15.92 8.05
C SER A 175 7.82 17.18 7.40
N PRO A 176 6.49 17.45 7.57
CA PRO A 176 5.87 18.62 6.97
C PRO A 176 6.41 19.92 7.61
N ARG A 177 6.31 21.02 6.87
CA ARG A 177 6.70 22.34 7.40
C ARG A 177 5.76 22.72 8.54
N PRO A 178 6.29 23.18 9.68
CA PRO A 178 5.44 23.67 10.75
C PRO A 178 4.71 24.94 10.31
N VAL A 179 3.39 24.97 10.51
CA VAL A 179 2.58 26.18 10.34
C VAL A 179 2.61 26.90 11.68
N ILE A 180 3.42 27.95 11.77
CA ILE A 180 3.48 28.80 12.95
C ILE A 180 2.53 29.96 12.72
N LYS A 181 1.47 30.04 13.52
CA LYS A 181 0.61 31.22 13.60
C LYS A 181 1.29 32.19 14.57
N GLN A 182 1.70 33.35 14.06
CA GLN A 182 2.20 34.40 14.95
C GLN A 182 1.16 34.70 16.03
N PRO A 183 1.55 34.90 17.35
CA PRO A 183 2.62 35.82 17.77
C PRO A 183 3.77 35.18 18.60
N PHE A 184 4.15 33.95 18.38
CA PHE A 184 5.06 33.24 19.29
C PHE A 184 6.57 33.47 19.06
N GLY A 185 7.00 34.38 18.21
CA GLY A 185 8.41 34.75 18.08
C GLY A 185 9.37 33.68 17.56
N TYR A 186 8.89 32.47 17.21
CA TYR A 186 9.72 31.39 16.67
C TYR A 186 9.73 31.44 15.14
N GLU A 187 10.91 31.26 14.56
CA GLU A 187 11.03 31.08 13.10
C GLU A 187 10.75 29.62 12.71
N PRO A 188 10.24 29.38 11.48
CA PRO A 188 9.97 28.01 10.99
C PRO A 188 11.19 27.08 11.02
N LYS A 189 12.42 27.61 11.00
CA LYS A 189 13.66 26.85 11.11
C LYS A 189 13.89 26.28 12.51
N ASP A 190 13.33 26.91 13.54
CA ASP A 190 13.51 26.53 14.96
C ASP A 190 12.53 25.45 15.40
N VAL A 191 11.57 25.07 14.51
CA VAL A 191 10.54 24.10 14.81
C VAL A 191 10.68 22.88 13.90
N LYS A 192 10.91 21.72 14.49
CA LYS A 192 10.90 20.43 13.79
C LYS A 192 9.54 19.76 14.01
N ARG A 193 8.85 19.41 12.93
CA ARG A 193 7.60 18.67 12.97
C ARG A 193 7.77 17.32 12.28
N ILE A 194 7.33 16.27 12.93
CA ILE A 194 7.23 14.93 12.36
C ILE A 194 5.78 14.49 12.51
N ALA A 195 5.17 14.05 11.42
CA ALA A 195 3.83 13.46 11.40
C ALA A 195 3.97 11.96 11.11
N PHE A 196 3.36 11.15 11.95
CA PHE A 196 3.29 9.69 11.77
C PHE A 196 1.83 9.30 11.59
N ASN A 197 1.50 8.73 10.43
CA ASN A 197 0.16 8.34 10.06
C ASN A 197 0.08 6.83 9.88
N GLN A 198 -0.97 6.23 10.41
CA GLN A 198 -1.27 4.82 10.23
C GLN A 198 -2.60 4.68 9.49
N SER A 199 -2.63 3.83 8.50
CA SER A 199 -3.81 3.60 7.67
C SER A 199 -3.96 2.14 7.28
N VAL A 200 -5.19 1.71 7.07
CA VAL A 200 -5.52 0.49 6.33
C VAL A 200 -5.98 0.88 4.93
N PHE A 201 -5.72 0.05 3.95
CA PHE A 201 -6.12 0.33 2.57
C PHE A 201 -6.68 -0.89 1.86
N LEU A 202 -7.58 -0.63 0.92
CA LEU A 202 -8.02 -1.54 -0.11
C LEU A 202 -7.49 -1.07 -1.45
N GLY A 203 -7.03 -1.98 -2.28
CA GLY A 203 -6.47 -1.63 -3.58
C GLY A 203 -6.88 -2.60 -4.67
N ILE A 204 -6.86 -2.09 -5.89
CA ILE A 204 -6.96 -2.86 -7.11
C ILE A 204 -5.78 -2.52 -8.02
N GLY A 205 -5.15 -3.55 -8.60
CA GLY A 205 -4.07 -3.40 -9.55
C GLY A 205 -4.36 -4.14 -10.84
N ILE A 206 -3.77 -3.66 -11.93
CA ILE A 206 -3.77 -4.33 -13.23
C ILE A 206 -2.33 -4.44 -13.68
N SER A 207 -1.90 -5.63 -14.13
CA SER A 207 -0.55 -5.86 -14.63
C SER A 207 -0.54 -6.71 -15.90
N PHE A 208 0.56 -6.53 -16.68
CA PHE A 208 0.76 -7.12 -18.00
C PHE A 208 2.08 -7.86 -18.08
#